data_d427104f7152b2bfe076a16e15d422fb
#
_entry.id   d427104f7152b2bfe076a16e15d422fb
#
_cell.length_a   1.000
_cell.length_b   1.000
_cell.length_c   1.000
_cell.angle_alpha   90.00
_cell.angle_beta   90.00
_cell.angle_gamma   90.00
#
_symmetry.space_group_name_H-M   'P 1'
#
loop_
_entity.id
_entity.type
_entity.pdbx_description
1 polymer ?
#
loop_
_entity_poly.entity_id
_entity_poly.type
_entity_poly.pdbx_seq_one_letter_code
_entity_poly.pdbx_strand_id
1 'polypeptide(L)'
;MFLHCTSAYPSEEKDKNLLCIPKLKKILKTDIGFSGHGKGIVGPLGAVALGANVIEKHSTLNKNMAGPDHAASLEFSELQNMISLAKKISISLGNDVKKLHNSEKVLYSILSRRLVARKSMSKGEFFKMSNIKPVLVYENTGLKTNELFKVLN
;
A
#
# COMPACT_ATOMS: atom_id res chain seq x y z
N MET A 1 -19.82 14.12 -6.61
CA MET A 1 -18.65 13.94 -5.72
C MET A 1 -18.94 14.59 -4.39
N PHE A 2 -18.50 13.98 -3.28
CA PHE A 2 -18.63 14.53 -1.93
C PHE A 2 -17.25 14.59 -1.27
N LEU A 3 -17.05 15.55 -0.36
CA LEU A 3 -15.84 15.66 0.44
C LEU A 3 -16.14 15.23 1.88
N HIS A 4 -15.36 14.26 2.40
CA HIS A 4 -15.34 14.00 3.82
C HIS A 4 -14.59 15.13 4.53
N CYS A 5 -15.20 15.72 5.53
CA CYS A 5 -14.70 16.91 6.23
C CYS A 5 -14.96 16.83 7.73
N THR A 6 -14.01 17.31 8.53
CA THR A 6 -14.18 17.60 9.96
C THR A 6 -14.12 19.12 10.13
N SER A 7 -15.26 19.76 10.42
CA SER A 7 -15.40 21.22 10.50
C SER A 7 -14.87 21.76 11.83
N ALA A 8 -13.59 21.54 12.11
CA ALA A 8 -12.85 22.12 13.23
C ALA A 8 -11.55 22.76 12.71
N TYR A 9 -11.20 23.95 13.19
CA TYR A 9 -10.12 24.78 12.67
C TYR A 9 -9.13 25.19 13.77
N PRO A 10 -7.98 24.46 13.94
CA PRO A 10 -7.61 23.23 13.25
C PRO A 10 -8.33 21.99 13.80
N SER A 11 -8.55 20.99 12.94
CA SER A 11 -9.02 19.68 13.37
C SER A 11 -7.86 18.86 13.97
N GLU A 12 -8.13 18.13 15.06
CA GLU A 12 -7.19 17.20 15.65
C GLU A 12 -7.06 15.90 14.82
N GLU A 13 -5.93 15.20 14.96
CA GLU A 13 -5.68 13.95 14.20
C GLU A 13 -6.74 12.87 14.48
N LYS A 14 -7.13 12.70 15.76
CA LYS A 14 -8.12 11.71 16.22
C LYS A 14 -9.51 11.90 15.62
N ASP A 15 -9.85 13.16 15.26
CA ASP A 15 -11.20 13.54 14.81
C ASP A 15 -11.38 13.46 13.28
N LYS A 16 -10.30 13.20 12.54
CA LYS A 16 -10.35 13.13 11.06
C LYS A 16 -11.13 11.94 10.53
N ASN A 17 -11.22 10.84 11.27
CA ASN A 17 -12.01 9.64 10.91
C ASN A 17 -11.87 9.21 9.44
N LEU A 18 -10.64 9.13 8.94
CA LEU A 18 -10.37 8.90 7.52
C LEU A 18 -10.96 7.58 6.97
N LEU A 19 -11.23 6.60 7.83
CA LEU A 19 -11.93 5.37 7.44
C LEU A 19 -13.38 5.61 6.96
N CYS A 20 -13.93 6.80 7.16
CA CYS A 20 -15.19 7.20 6.54
C CYS A 20 -15.10 7.27 5.01
N ILE A 21 -13.92 7.56 4.44
CA ILE A 21 -13.73 7.72 2.99
C ILE A 21 -14.12 6.45 2.23
N PRO A 22 -13.47 5.26 2.46
CA PRO A 22 -13.86 4.05 1.76
C PRO A 22 -15.29 3.60 2.09
N LYS A 23 -15.81 3.87 3.30
CA LYS A 23 -17.19 3.58 3.67
C LYS A 23 -18.17 4.42 2.85
N LEU A 24 -17.95 5.73 2.76
CA LEU A 24 -18.80 6.65 1.98
C LEU A 24 -18.77 6.29 0.49
N LYS A 25 -17.59 5.98 -0.06
CA LYS A 25 -17.44 5.53 -1.46
C LYS A 25 -18.29 4.31 -1.76
N LYS A 26 -18.30 3.32 -0.84
CA LYS A 26 -19.11 2.10 -0.97
C LYS A 26 -20.61 2.38 -0.90
N ILE A 27 -21.06 3.27 0.00
CA ILE A 27 -22.47 3.58 0.22
C ILE A 27 -23.02 4.46 -0.91
N LEU A 28 -22.31 5.54 -1.24
CA LEU A 28 -22.78 6.56 -2.17
C LEU A 28 -22.50 6.23 -3.63
N LYS A 29 -21.64 5.22 -3.89
CA LYS A 29 -21.23 4.78 -5.24
C LYS A 29 -20.77 5.93 -6.13
N THR A 30 -20.02 6.87 -5.55
CA THR A 30 -19.49 8.06 -6.22
C THR A 30 -18.09 8.38 -5.70
N ASP A 31 -17.39 9.29 -6.38
CA ASP A 31 -16.09 9.76 -5.94
C ASP A 31 -16.20 10.53 -4.63
N ILE A 32 -15.29 10.21 -3.73
CA ILE A 32 -15.15 10.83 -2.41
C ILE A 32 -13.81 11.53 -2.34
N GLY A 33 -13.80 12.78 -1.95
CA GLY A 33 -12.61 13.54 -1.60
C GLY A 33 -12.46 13.73 -0.10
N PHE A 34 -11.45 14.48 0.29
CA PHE A 34 -11.17 14.86 1.67
C PHE A 34 -10.89 16.36 1.75
N SER A 35 -11.63 17.06 2.63
CA SER A 35 -11.38 18.45 2.98
C SER A 35 -10.71 18.51 4.35
N GLY A 36 -9.42 18.88 4.36
CA GLY A 36 -8.55 18.76 5.53
C GLY A 36 -8.24 20.08 6.20
N HIS A 37 -8.78 20.32 7.41
CA HIS A 37 -8.57 21.53 8.21
C HIS A 37 -7.59 21.36 9.38
N GLY A 38 -6.91 20.20 9.46
CA GLY A 38 -5.84 19.95 10.42
C GLY A 38 -4.49 20.51 9.96
N LYS A 39 -3.51 20.55 10.84
CA LYS A 39 -2.13 20.95 10.53
C LYS A 39 -1.43 19.89 9.68
N GLY A 40 -0.50 20.32 8.82
CA GLY A 40 0.37 19.47 8.04
C GLY A 40 -0.32 18.63 6.96
N ILE A 41 0.38 17.58 6.50
CA ILE A 41 0.03 16.82 5.30
C ILE A 41 -0.37 15.36 5.56
N VAL A 42 -0.30 14.89 6.80
CA VAL A 42 -0.57 13.47 7.16
C VAL A 42 -2.01 13.08 6.85
N GLY A 43 -2.98 13.90 7.25
CA GLY A 43 -4.39 13.65 6.96
C GLY A 43 -4.69 13.55 5.46
N PRO A 44 -4.30 14.55 4.65
CA PRO A 44 -4.41 14.50 3.18
C PRO A 44 -3.78 13.25 2.56
N LEU A 45 -2.55 12.90 2.94
CA LEU A 45 -1.87 11.72 2.41
C LEU A 45 -2.55 10.40 2.83
N GLY A 46 -3.00 10.33 4.09
CA GLY A 46 -3.81 9.21 4.57
C GLY A 46 -5.13 9.07 3.81
N ALA A 47 -5.79 10.19 3.50
CA ALA A 47 -7.01 10.20 2.71
C ALA A 47 -6.77 9.65 1.28
N VAL A 48 -5.67 10.04 0.62
CA VAL A 48 -5.28 9.48 -0.68
C VAL A 48 -5.06 7.98 -0.59
N ALA A 49 -4.35 7.50 0.43
CA ALA A 49 -4.10 6.07 0.65
C ALA A 49 -5.41 5.28 0.86
N LEU A 50 -6.44 5.91 1.41
CA LEU A 50 -7.77 5.32 1.60
C LEU A 50 -8.72 5.54 0.41
N GLY A 51 -8.22 6.07 -0.70
CA GLY A 51 -8.95 6.17 -1.96
C GLY A 51 -9.70 7.48 -2.17
N ALA A 52 -9.32 8.57 -1.48
CA ALA A 52 -9.83 9.89 -1.82
C ALA A 52 -9.36 10.30 -3.22
N ASN A 53 -10.31 10.78 -4.03
CA ASN A 53 -10.05 11.20 -5.41
C ASN A 53 -9.63 12.68 -5.50
N VAL A 54 -10.00 13.49 -4.51
CA VAL A 54 -9.72 14.92 -4.43
C VAL A 54 -9.29 15.26 -3.02
N ILE A 55 -8.33 16.17 -2.89
CA ILE A 55 -7.90 16.76 -1.64
C ILE A 55 -8.14 18.27 -1.71
N GLU A 56 -8.82 18.78 -0.71
CA GLU A 56 -8.99 20.21 -0.45
C GLU A 56 -8.20 20.57 0.80
N LYS A 57 -7.44 21.64 0.72
CA LYS A 57 -6.56 22.08 1.82
C LYS A 57 -6.31 23.58 1.73
N HIS A 58 -6.39 24.27 2.85
CA HIS A 58 -6.00 25.68 2.96
C HIS A 58 -4.52 25.86 2.64
N SER A 59 -4.21 26.91 1.90
CA SER A 59 -2.85 27.33 1.60
C SER A 59 -2.63 28.80 1.97
N THR A 60 -1.38 29.14 2.32
CA THR A 60 -0.99 30.49 2.71
C THR A 60 0.40 30.84 2.20
N LEU A 61 0.67 32.12 2.10
CA LEU A 61 2.02 32.61 1.81
C LEU A 61 2.93 32.53 3.03
N ASN A 62 2.37 32.72 4.26
CA ASN A 62 3.12 32.63 5.50
C ASN A 62 2.14 32.28 6.65
N LYS A 63 2.47 31.24 7.41
CA LYS A 63 1.67 30.76 8.56
C LYS A 63 1.59 31.75 9.71
N ASN A 64 2.52 32.71 9.78
CA ASN A 64 2.56 33.74 10.82
C ASN A 64 1.72 34.96 10.50
N MET A 65 1.02 34.99 9.36
CA MET A 65 0.07 36.06 9.06
C MET A 65 -1.08 36.07 10.03
N ALA A 66 -1.61 37.25 10.30
CA ALA A 66 -2.80 37.38 11.14
C ALA A 66 -4.04 36.85 10.42
N GLY A 67 -4.79 35.98 11.12
CA GLY A 67 -6.01 35.38 10.62
C GLY A 67 -6.21 33.94 11.14
N PRO A 68 -7.42 33.43 11.18
CA PRO A 68 -7.74 32.16 11.84
C PRO A 68 -7.16 30.94 11.11
N ASP A 69 -7.01 31.02 9.79
CA ASP A 69 -6.70 29.84 8.95
C ASP A 69 -5.21 29.68 8.64
N HIS A 70 -4.39 30.75 8.74
CA HIS A 70 -3.00 30.75 8.34
C HIS A 70 -2.15 29.70 9.08
N ALA A 71 -2.34 29.57 10.39
CA ALA A 71 -1.58 28.65 11.22
C ALA A 71 -1.81 27.15 10.88
N ALA A 72 -2.97 26.81 10.30
CA ALA A 72 -3.34 25.47 9.88
C ALA A 72 -3.14 25.23 8.37
N SER A 73 -2.86 26.29 7.62
CA SER A 73 -2.64 26.24 6.17
C SER A 73 -1.28 25.65 5.81
N LEU A 74 -1.14 25.24 4.57
CA LEU A 74 0.15 24.84 4.00
C LEU A 74 0.81 26.02 3.31
N GLU A 75 2.08 26.23 3.57
CA GLU A 75 2.92 27.10 2.74
C GLU A 75 3.25 26.41 1.40
N PHE A 76 3.71 27.18 0.42
CA PHE A 76 3.90 26.69 -0.95
C PHE A 76 4.78 25.44 -1.03
N SER A 77 5.89 25.41 -0.27
CA SER A 77 6.81 24.26 -0.24
C SER A 77 6.15 23.00 0.34
N GLU A 78 5.34 23.17 1.38
CA GLU A 78 4.59 22.05 1.99
C GLU A 78 3.50 21.55 1.05
N LEU A 79 2.79 22.43 0.36
CA LEU A 79 1.78 22.08 -0.64
C LEU A 79 2.43 21.32 -1.81
N GLN A 80 3.56 21.77 -2.31
CA GLN A 80 4.31 21.09 -3.36
C GLN A 80 4.76 19.69 -2.93
N ASN A 81 5.26 19.56 -1.69
CA ASN A 81 5.63 18.26 -1.11
C ASN A 81 4.41 17.36 -0.98
N MET A 82 3.29 17.84 -0.47
CA MET A 82 2.04 17.09 -0.35
C MET A 82 1.58 16.55 -1.72
N ILE A 83 1.58 17.38 -2.75
CA ILE A 83 1.19 16.97 -4.11
C ILE A 83 2.13 15.90 -4.65
N SER A 84 3.44 16.06 -4.46
CA SER A 84 4.44 15.07 -4.88
C SER A 84 4.24 13.72 -4.19
N LEU A 85 4.05 13.71 -2.87
CA LEU A 85 3.81 12.51 -2.08
C LEU A 85 2.47 11.86 -2.40
N ALA A 86 1.40 12.65 -2.59
CA ALA A 86 0.09 12.15 -2.99
C ALA A 86 0.15 11.39 -4.33
N LYS A 87 0.88 11.92 -5.31
CA LYS A 87 1.13 11.24 -6.59
C LYS A 87 1.88 9.92 -6.42
N LYS A 88 2.93 9.91 -5.59
CA LYS A 88 3.69 8.69 -5.30
C LYS A 88 2.85 7.63 -4.61
N ILE A 89 2.03 8.01 -3.62
CA ILE A 89 1.09 7.10 -2.95
C ILE A 89 0.11 6.53 -3.98
N SER A 90 -0.53 7.37 -4.79
CA SER A 90 -1.50 6.93 -5.80
C SER A 90 -0.91 5.89 -6.76
N ILE A 91 0.32 6.09 -7.22
CA ILE A 91 1.04 5.10 -8.05
C ILE A 91 1.33 3.81 -7.26
N SER A 92 1.74 3.94 -6.00
CA SER A 92 2.11 2.80 -5.14
C SER A 92 0.93 1.93 -4.73
N LEU A 93 -0.29 2.46 -4.73
CA LEU A 93 -1.49 1.67 -4.46
C LEU A 93 -1.70 0.55 -5.50
N GLY A 94 -1.35 0.78 -6.75
CA GLY A 94 -1.45 -0.23 -7.81
C GLY A 94 -2.85 -0.84 -7.93
N ASN A 95 -2.91 -2.16 -7.90
CA ASN A 95 -4.15 -2.94 -7.84
C ASN A 95 -4.02 -4.08 -6.82
N ASP A 96 -5.14 -4.71 -6.48
CA ASP A 96 -5.25 -5.78 -5.46
C ASP A 96 -4.79 -7.17 -5.95
N VAL A 97 -4.27 -7.26 -7.17
CA VAL A 97 -3.80 -8.53 -7.75
C VAL A 97 -2.34 -8.76 -7.41
N LYS A 98 -2.08 -9.75 -6.53
CA LYS A 98 -0.70 -10.18 -6.23
C LYS A 98 -0.12 -10.96 -7.41
N LYS A 99 0.89 -10.38 -8.06
CA LYS A 99 1.61 -10.99 -9.18
C LYS A 99 3.11 -10.77 -9.05
N LEU A 100 3.88 -11.61 -9.72
CA LEU A 100 5.33 -11.43 -9.84
C LEU A 100 5.61 -10.31 -10.86
N HIS A 101 6.16 -9.19 -10.40
CA HIS A 101 6.54 -8.08 -11.26
C HIS A 101 7.85 -8.37 -12.01
N ASN A 102 8.06 -7.68 -13.14
CA ASN A 102 9.29 -7.84 -13.92
C ASN A 102 10.55 -7.51 -13.11
N SER A 103 10.47 -6.52 -12.23
CA SER A 103 11.56 -6.13 -11.32
C SER A 103 11.93 -7.22 -10.30
N GLU A 104 11.03 -8.15 -9.99
CA GLU A 104 11.25 -9.23 -9.03
C GLU A 104 11.85 -10.49 -9.68
N LYS A 105 11.73 -10.65 -11.01
CA LYS A 105 12.05 -11.92 -11.71
C LYS A 105 13.49 -12.37 -11.49
N VAL A 106 14.44 -11.45 -11.46
CA VAL A 106 15.86 -11.79 -11.25
C VAL A 106 16.06 -12.35 -9.85
N LEU A 107 15.60 -11.64 -8.82
CA LEU A 107 15.70 -12.11 -7.44
C LEU A 107 14.87 -13.38 -7.20
N TYR A 108 13.70 -13.48 -7.81
CA TYR A 108 12.89 -14.68 -7.73
C TYR A 108 13.64 -15.91 -8.27
N SER A 109 14.36 -15.79 -9.39
CA SER A 109 15.14 -16.90 -9.95
C SER A 109 16.27 -17.34 -9.03
N ILE A 110 16.92 -16.40 -8.33
CA ILE A 110 18.04 -16.65 -7.43
C ILE A 110 17.57 -17.15 -6.05
N LEU A 111 16.51 -16.54 -5.50
CA LEU A 111 16.08 -16.77 -4.12
C LEU A 111 14.93 -17.78 -3.99
N SER A 112 14.37 -18.28 -5.10
CA SER A 112 13.30 -19.27 -5.02
C SER A 112 13.83 -20.61 -4.56
N ARG A 113 13.19 -21.17 -3.54
CA ARG A 113 13.52 -22.50 -3.03
C ARG A 113 13.00 -23.59 -3.96
N ARG A 114 13.74 -24.70 -4.02
CA ARG A 114 13.36 -25.92 -4.72
C ARG A 114 13.12 -27.05 -3.73
N LEU A 115 12.22 -27.95 -4.09
CA LEU A 115 11.99 -29.17 -3.34
C LEU A 115 13.02 -30.21 -3.75
N VAL A 116 13.73 -30.74 -2.78
CA VAL A 116 14.71 -31.83 -2.98
C VAL A 116 14.45 -32.96 -1.97
N ALA A 117 14.89 -34.15 -2.31
CA ALA A 117 14.88 -35.28 -1.38
C ALA A 117 15.78 -34.99 -0.17
N ARG A 118 15.37 -35.38 1.02
CA ARG A 118 16.20 -35.31 2.24
C ARG A 118 17.31 -36.36 2.28
N LYS A 119 17.10 -37.48 1.58
CA LYS A 119 18.00 -38.64 1.47
C LYS A 119 17.80 -39.29 0.11
N SER A 120 18.67 -40.23 -0.25
CA SER A 120 18.49 -41.07 -1.43
C SER A 120 17.15 -41.80 -1.35
N MET A 121 16.44 -41.84 -2.47
CA MET A 121 15.13 -42.48 -2.59
C MET A 121 15.22 -43.59 -3.65
N SER A 122 14.53 -44.70 -3.38
CA SER A 122 14.44 -45.81 -4.32
C SER A 122 13.36 -45.54 -5.39
N LYS A 123 13.52 -46.16 -6.55
CA LYS A 123 12.50 -46.13 -7.61
C LYS A 123 11.17 -46.68 -7.07
N GLY A 124 10.09 -45.93 -7.23
CA GLY A 124 8.77 -46.29 -6.73
C GLY A 124 8.46 -45.83 -5.30
N GLU A 125 9.44 -45.21 -4.59
CA GLU A 125 9.17 -44.57 -3.29
C GLU A 125 8.35 -43.30 -3.47
N PHE A 126 7.27 -43.17 -2.68
CA PHE A 126 6.40 -41.98 -2.72
C PHE A 126 7.03 -40.79 -2.01
N PHE A 127 6.84 -39.59 -2.58
CA PHE A 127 7.18 -38.34 -1.91
C PHE A 127 6.23 -38.09 -0.73
N LYS A 128 6.80 -37.72 0.39
CA LYS A 128 6.09 -37.37 1.64
C LYS A 128 6.75 -36.14 2.24
N MET A 129 6.01 -35.38 3.04
CA MET A 129 6.58 -34.24 3.77
C MET A 129 7.82 -34.59 4.60
N SER A 130 7.92 -35.83 5.06
CA SER A 130 9.05 -36.32 5.85
C SER A 130 10.31 -36.58 5.04
N ASN A 131 10.21 -36.88 3.73
CA ASN A 131 11.37 -37.23 2.90
C ASN A 131 11.76 -36.17 1.87
N ILE A 132 11.07 -35.02 1.83
CA ILE A 132 11.42 -33.86 1.01
C ILE A 132 11.68 -32.63 1.88
N LYS A 133 12.43 -31.66 1.35
CA LYS A 133 12.67 -30.36 2.01
C LYS A 133 12.84 -29.25 0.99
N PRO A 134 12.43 -28.01 1.30
CA PRO A 134 12.76 -26.85 0.50
C PRO A 134 14.21 -26.40 0.78
N VAL A 135 14.99 -26.21 -0.27
CA VAL A 135 16.37 -25.66 -0.19
C VAL A 135 16.55 -24.53 -1.18
N LEU A 136 17.45 -23.62 -0.87
CA LEU A 136 17.94 -22.63 -1.82
C LEU A 136 19.00 -23.33 -2.71
N VAL A 137 18.75 -23.36 -4.00
CA VAL A 137 19.70 -23.92 -4.98
C VAL A 137 19.96 -22.90 -6.07
N TYR A 138 21.21 -22.74 -6.43
CA TYR A 138 21.63 -21.81 -7.49
C TYR A 138 21.42 -22.38 -8.90
N GLU A 139 21.22 -23.68 -9.01
CA GLU A 139 20.90 -24.37 -10.26
C GLU A 139 19.39 -24.63 -10.36
N ASN A 140 18.90 -24.72 -11.59
CA ASN A 140 17.47 -24.98 -11.86
C ASN A 140 17.08 -26.46 -11.62
N THR A 141 17.70 -27.10 -10.61
CA THR A 141 17.46 -28.48 -10.21
C THR A 141 16.33 -28.58 -9.18
N GLY A 142 15.57 -29.66 -9.21
CA GLY A 142 14.44 -29.90 -8.30
C GLY A 142 13.13 -29.20 -8.71
N LEU A 143 12.05 -29.59 -8.06
CA LEU A 143 10.71 -29.04 -8.27
C LEU A 143 10.57 -27.69 -7.59
N LYS A 144 9.76 -26.80 -8.16
CA LYS A 144 9.41 -25.53 -7.50
C LYS A 144 8.57 -25.80 -6.25
N THR A 145 8.72 -24.99 -5.21
CA THR A 145 7.95 -25.15 -3.97
C THR A 145 6.44 -25.02 -4.16
N ASN A 146 5.97 -24.24 -5.12
CA ASN A 146 4.55 -24.14 -5.47
C ASN A 146 4.00 -25.39 -6.18
N GLU A 147 4.86 -26.34 -6.55
CA GLU A 147 4.47 -27.62 -7.15
C GLU A 147 4.37 -28.74 -6.09
N LEU A 148 4.55 -28.41 -4.80
CA LEU A 148 4.48 -29.37 -3.68
C LEU A 148 3.23 -30.27 -3.74
N PHE A 149 2.07 -29.66 -3.91
CA PHE A 149 0.79 -30.40 -3.95
C PHE A 149 0.60 -31.27 -5.20
N LYS A 150 1.46 -31.12 -6.23
CA LYS A 150 1.43 -31.99 -7.40
C LYS A 150 2.17 -33.32 -7.17
N VAL A 151 3.03 -33.37 -6.15
CA VAL A 151 3.89 -34.51 -5.87
C VAL A 151 3.56 -35.22 -4.56
N LEU A 152 2.75 -34.61 -3.71
CA LEU A 152 2.19 -35.23 -2.51
C LEU A 152 0.80 -35.79 -2.86
N ASN A 153 0.71 -37.09 -3.04
CA ASN A 153 -0.54 -37.84 -3.16
C ASN A 153 -0.87 -38.48 -1.84
#